data_82a9842eba8ad7884f03bd12c6f8d9b1
#
_entry.id   82a9842eba8ad7884f03bd12c6f8d9b1
#
_cell.length_a   1.000
_cell.length_b   1.000
_cell.length_c   1.000
_cell.angle_alpha   90.00
_cell.angle_beta   90.00
_cell.angle_gamma   90.00
#
_symmetry.space_group_name_H-M   'P 1'
#
loop_
_entity.id
_entity.type
_entity.pdbx_description
1 polymer ?
#
loop_
_entity_poly.entity_id
_entity_poly.type
_entity_poly.pdbx_seq_one_letter_code
_entity_poly.pdbx_strand_id
1 'polypeptide(L)'
;MDPQLPETDLVIFDCDGVLVDSEELSCRCLAEAMVKAGIEMSTERALELFLGRSTTALVDYCRGVGKPLPATFLPELAQQVRETFRSQLKPIAGIAAVLAELHLPYCVASSSDLERVKYSLELTGLASRFGPRLYTAQMVEHGKPAPDLFLFAAGRMRADPRRTLVIEDSVSGVMAAKAAGMKVWGFVGGSHYRLADGSALLKQAGADRIFAAMTDFWNEG
;
A
#
# COMPACT_ATOMS: atom_id res chain seq x y z
N MET A 1 -9.90 -22.16 12.00
CA MET A 1 -10.09 -20.76 12.42
C MET A 1 -8.91 -20.39 13.28
N ASP A 2 -8.30 -19.24 13.03
CA ASP A 2 -7.26 -18.72 13.89
C ASP A 2 -7.94 -18.22 15.18
N PRO A 3 -7.52 -18.65 16.36
CA PRO A 3 -8.16 -18.24 17.62
C PRO A 3 -8.06 -16.74 17.89
N GLN A 4 -7.09 -16.06 17.28
CA GLN A 4 -6.87 -14.62 17.42
C GLN A 4 -7.70 -13.79 16.41
N LEU A 5 -8.24 -14.43 15.36
CA LEU A 5 -9.08 -13.82 14.33
C LEU A 5 -10.30 -14.72 14.02
N PRO A 6 -11.20 -14.98 14.99
CA PRO A 6 -12.19 -16.05 14.93
C PRO A 6 -13.23 -15.89 13.81
N GLU A 7 -13.47 -14.67 13.33
CA GLU A 7 -14.44 -14.38 12.26
C GLU A 7 -13.78 -14.14 10.91
N THR A 8 -12.49 -14.45 10.77
CA THR A 8 -11.70 -14.16 9.57
C THR A 8 -11.27 -15.46 8.89
N ASP A 9 -11.44 -15.54 7.57
CA ASP A 9 -11.00 -16.67 6.74
C ASP A 9 -9.84 -16.29 5.80
N LEU A 10 -9.62 -14.98 5.58
CA LEU A 10 -8.57 -14.46 4.71
C LEU A 10 -8.03 -13.13 5.27
N VAL A 11 -6.72 -12.94 5.22
CA VAL A 11 -6.08 -11.64 5.43
C VAL A 11 -5.51 -11.12 4.12
N ILE A 12 -5.88 -9.92 3.70
CA ILE A 12 -5.33 -9.24 2.54
C ILE A 12 -4.44 -8.11 3.03
N PHE A 13 -3.17 -8.13 2.65
CA PHE A 13 -2.23 -7.05 2.95
C PHE A 13 -2.11 -6.13 1.73
N ASP A 14 -2.15 -4.82 1.93
CA ASP A 14 -1.51 -3.92 0.98
C ASP A 14 0.01 -4.17 0.97
N CYS A 15 0.70 -3.68 -0.04
CA CYS A 15 2.15 -3.86 -0.17
C CYS A 15 2.94 -2.67 0.35
N ASP A 16 2.74 -1.52 -0.30
CA ASP A 16 3.49 -0.30 -0.05
C ASP A 16 3.00 0.34 1.26
N GLY A 17 3.90 0.63 2.20
CA GLY A 17 3.54 1.17 3.52
C GLY A 17 3.03 0.15 4.55
N VAL A 18 2.69 -1.08 4.14
CA VAL A 18 2.19 -2.16 5.02
C VAL A 18 3.18 -3.33 5.14
N LEU A 19 3.59 -3.90 4.03
CA LEU A 19 4.60 -4.97 3.98
C LEU A 19 6.01 -4.42 3.87
N VAL A 20 6.18 -3.38 3.08
CA VAL A 20 7.46 -2.73 2.79
C VAL A 20 7.38 -1.23 3.06
N ASP A 21 8.44 -0.65 3.61
CA ASP A 21 8.51 0.77 3.97
C ASP A 21 8.96 1.62 2.78
N SER A 22 8.10 1.70 1.77
CA SER A 22 8.40 2.23 0.45
C SER A 22 7.92 3.66 0.20
N GLU A 23 6.91 4.13 0.95
CA GLU A 23 6.20 5.37 0.62
C GLU A 23 7.07 6.62 0.75
N GLU A 24 7.83 6.77 1.85
CA GLU A 24 8.76 7.88 2.03
C GLU A 24 9.85 7.87 0.94
N LEU A 25 10.39 6.69 0.59
CA LEU A 25 11.40 6.54 -0.46
C LEU A 25 10.85 6.96 -1.83
N SER A 26 9.64 6.52 -2.16
CA SER A 26 8.97 6.83 -3.43
C SER A 26 8.65 8.32 -3.55
N CYS A 27 8.11 8.93 -2.49
CA CYS A 27 7.77 10.34 -2.47
C CYS A 27 9.02 11.24 -2.49
N ARG A 28 10.13 10.81 -1.88
CA ARG A 28 11.41 11.50 -2.00
C ARG A 28 11.93 11.47 -3.44
N CYS A 29 11.94 10.32 -4.10
CA CYS A 29 12.30 10.23 -5.51
C CYS A 29 11.40 11.11 -6.39
N LEU A 30 10.10 11.11 -6.12
CA LEU A 30 9.15 11.97 -6.83
C LEU A 30 9.47 13.45 -6.62
N ALA A 31 9.70 13.89 -5.38
CA ALA A 31 10.05 15.27 -5.08
C ALA A 31 11.31 15.72 -5.82
N GLU A 32 12.37 14.91 -5.80
CA GLU A 32 13.60 15.16 -6.55
C GLU A 32 13.37 15.26 -8.07
N ALA A 33 12.57 14.35 -8.62
CA ALA A 33 12.24 14.36 -10.05
C ALA A 33 11.41 15.59 -10.45
N MET A 34 10.46 16.00 -9.59
CA MET A 34 9.65 17.20 -9.79
C MET A 34 10.50 18.48 -9.77
N VAL A 35 11.44 18.58 -8.82
CA VAL A 35 12.39 19.73 -8.76
C VAL A 35 13.23 19.79 -10.04
N LYS A 36 13.73 18.64 -10.55
CA LYS A 36 14.46 18.58 -11.82
C LYS A 36 13.59 19.02 -13.01
N ALA A 37 12.28 18.76 -12.96
CA ALA A 37 11.31 19.22 -13.96
C ALA A 37 10.88 20.70 -13.78
N GLY A 38 11.46 21.42 -12.81
CA GLY A 38 11.17 22.83 -12.53
C GLY A 38 9.88 23.06 -11.74
N ILE A 39 9.42 22.05 -11.00
CA ILE A 39 8.26 22.12 -10.10
C ILE A 39 8.79 21.99 -8.67
N GLU A 40 8.64 23.04 -7.88
CA GLU A 40 9.02 22.98 -6.46
C GLU A 40 8.16 21.94 -5.73
N MET A 41 8.84 20.99 -5.07
CA MET A 41 8.19 19.90 -4.35
C MET A 41 9.11 19.43 -3.22
N SER A 42 8.58 19.38 -1.98
CA SER A 42 9.25 18.70 -0.88
C SER A 42 8.72 17.26 -0.74
N THR A 43 9.43 16.42 -0.01
CA THR A 43 8.97 15.04 0.27
C THR A 43 7.65 15.05 1.03
N GLU A 44 7.49 15.93 2.02
CA GLU A 44 6.26 16.10 2.79
C GLU A 44 5.09 16.48 1.88
N ARG A 45 5.33 17.44 0.96
CA ARG A 45 4.31 17.87 0.01
C ARG A 45 3.95 16.76 -0.98
N ALA A 46 4.92 15.96 -1.40
CA ALA A 46 4.68 14.79 -2.25
C ALA A 46 3.83 13.75 -1.53
N LEU A 47 4.11 13.47 -0.24
CA LEU A 47 3.29 12.60 0.61
C LEU A 47 1.85 13.11 0.73
N GLU A 48 1.65 14.39 1.05
CA GLU A 48 0.32 14.98 1.14
C GLU A 48 -0.50 14.85 -0.14
N LEU A 49 0.14 15.07 -1.30
CA LEU A 49 -0.54 15.14 -2.58
C LEU A 49 -0.73 13.77 -3.25
N PHE A 50 0.21 12.85 -3.06
CA PHE A 50 0.31 11.67 -3.93
C PHE A 50 0.31 10.34 -3.19
N LEU A 51 0.37 10.32 -1.85
CA LEU A 51 0.28 9.08 -1.07
C LEU A 51 -0.98 8.28 -1.46
N GLY A 52 -0.79 7.01 -1.86
CA GLY A 52 -1.89 6.14 -2.26
C GLY A 52 -2.64 6.56 -3.53
N ARG A 53 -2.12 7.51 -4.31
CA ARG A 53 -2.76 7.97 -5.55
C ARG A 53 -2.07 7.38 -6.80
N SER A 54 -2.85 7.36 -7.89
CA SER A 54 -2.37 6.87 -9.18
C SER A 54 -1.41 7.87 -9.87
N THR A 55 -0.61 7.37 -10.81
CA THR A 55 0.21 8.20 -11.70
C THR A 55 -0.61 9.20 -12.51
N THR A 56 -1.89 8.90 -12.78
CA THR A 56 -2.81 9.84 -13.44
C THR A 56 -2.98 11.10 -12.61
N ALA A 57 -3.15 10.99 -11.29
CA ALA A 57 -3.27 12.15 -10.39
C ALA A 57 -2.02 13.05 -10.43
N LEU A 58 -0.83 12.46 -10.53
CA LEU A 58 0.43 13.20 -10.70
C LEU A 58 0.45 13.97 -12.03
N VAL A 59 0.10 13.30 -13.14
CA VAL A 59 0.06 13.94 -14.46
C VAL A 59 -0.93 15.10 -14.50
N ASP A 60 -2.12 14.91 -13.91
CA ASP A 60 -3.16 15.95 -13.87
C ASP A 60 -2.74 17.13 -13.00
N TYR A 61 -2.09 16.88 -11.86
CA TYR A 61 -1.51 17.94 -11.04
C TYR A 61 -0.50 18.78 -11.83
N CYS A 62 0.45 18.13 -12.51
CA CYS A 62 1.49 18.83 -13.28
C CYS A 62 0.90 19.63 -14.45
N ARG A 63 -0.14 19.09 -15.10
CA ARG A 63 -0.90 19.82 -16.13
C ARG A 63 -1.61 21.03 -15.54
N GLY A 64 -2.21 20.88 -14.36
CA GLY A 64 -2.93 21.94 -13.65
C GLY A 64 -2.04 23.12 -13.24
N VAL A 65 -0.77 22.85 -12.87
CA VAL A 65 0.21 23.91 -12.56
C VAL A 65 0.95 24.44 -13.80
N GLY A 66 0.51 24.07 -15.01
CA GLY A 66 1.07 24.56 -16.27
C GLY A 66 2.45 23.97 -16.63
N LYS A 67 2.82 22.85 -16.03
CA LYS A 67 4.09 22.14 -16.22
C LYS A 67 3.84 20.69 -16.67
N PRO A 68 3.38 20.44 -17.91
CA PRO A 68 3.17 19.09 -18.38
C PRO A 68 4.47 18.29 -18.35
N LEU A 69 4.39 17.05 -17.87
CA LEU A 69 5.55 16.18 -17.75
C LEU A 69 5.99 15.65 -19.12
N PRO A 70 7.31 15.58 -19.38
CA PRO A 70 7.82 14.95 -20.60
C PRO A 70 7.53 13.44 -20.59
N ALA A 71 7.46 12.82 -21.76
CA ALA A 71 7.16 11.39 -21.89
C ALA A 71 8.18 10.48 -21.16
N THR A 72 9.41 10.96 -20.96
CA THR A 72 10.48 10.24 -20.26
C THR A 72 10.35 10.30 -18.75
N PHE A 73 9.56 11.22 -18.19
CA PHE A 73 9.50 11.47 -16.74
C PHE A 73 9.11 10.22 -15.94
N LEU A 74 8.00 9.57 -16.29
CA LEU A 74 7.54 8.39 -15.54
C LEU A 74 8.50 7.19 -15.65
N PRO A 75 9.06 6.85 -16.82
CA PRO A 75 10.10 5.84 -16.94
C PRO A 75 11.35 6.15 -16.11
N GLU A 76 11.85 7.40 -16.14
CA GLU A 76 13.02 7.83 -15.38
C GLU A 76 12.75 7.79 -13.86
N LEU A 77 11.57 8.25 -13.42
CA LEU A 77 11.14 8.14 -12.02
C LEU A 77 11.08 6.68 -11.56
N ALA A 78 10.49 5.80 -12.37
CA ALA A 78 10.40 4.37 -12.04
C ALA A 78 11.79 3.74 -11.88
N GLN A 79 12.73 4.10 -12.74
CA GLN A 79 14.12 3.65 -12.63
C GLN A 79 14.78 4.19 -11.35
N GLN A 80 14.63 5.48 -11.03
CA GLN A 80 15.18 6.09 -9.82
C GLN A 80 14.61 5.41 -8.57
N VAL A 81 13.30 5.17 -8.52
CA VAL A 81 12.66 4.43 -7.41
C VAL A 81 13.24 3.02 -7.29
N ARG A 82 13.40 2.30 -8.40
CA ARG A 82 13.95 0.94 -8.41
C ARG A 82 15.39 0.89 -7.86
N GLU A 83 16.24 1.85 -8.24
CA GLU A 83 17.61 1.96 -7.74
C GLU A 83 17.65 2.31 -6.25
N THR A 84 16.78 3.23 -5.82
CA THR A 84 16.63 3.61 -4.41
C THR A 84 16.16 2.41 -3.57
N PHE A 85 15.18 1.66 -4.04
CA PHE A 85 14.68 0.45 -3.37
C PHE A 85 15.79 -0.58 -3.21
N ARG A 86 16.59 -0.81 -4.23
CA ARG A 86 17.71 -1.77 -4.18
C ARG A 86 18.64 -1.54 -3.00
N SER A 87 18.86 -0.31 -2.61
CA SER A 87 19.80 0.06 -1.55
C SER A 87 19.17 0.39 -0.21
N GLN A 88 17.89 0.79 -0.18
CA GLN A 88 17.27 1.39 1.01
C GLN A 88 15.97 0.73 1.45
N LEU A 89 15.26 -0.01 0.58
CA LEU A 89 13.98 -0.61 0.92
C LEU A 89 14.14 -1.64 2.04
N LYS A 90 13.27 -1.55 3.03
CA LYS A 90 13.21 -2.47 4.18
C LYS A 90 11.79 -3.02 4.31
N PRO A 91 11.62 -4.23 4.86
CA PRO A 91 10.31 -4.66 5.30
C PRO A 91 9.84 -3.78 6.47
N ILE A 92 8.55 -3.62 6.61
CA ILE A 92 7.97 -3.01 7.81
C ILE A 92 8.41 -3.83 9.05
N ALA A 93 8.85 -3.12 10.08
CA ALA A 93 9.35 -3.75 11.30
C ALA A 93 8.27 -4.66 11.93
N GLY A 94 8.61 -5.92 12.20
CA GLY A 94 7.72 -6.90 12.81
C GLY A 94 6.83 -7.68 11.82
N ILE A 95 6.71 -7.27 10.54
CA ILE A 95 5.82 -7.96 9.58
C ILE A 95 6.20 -9.43 9.37
N ALA A 96 7.49 -9.75 9.37
CA ALA A 96 7.95 -11.13 9.20
C ALA A 96 7.48 -12.05 10.34
N ALA A 97 7.38 -11.54 11.57
CA ALA A 97 6.85 -12.26 12.73
C ALA A 97 5.34 -12.47 12.56
N VAL A 98 4.58 -11.43 12.21
CA VAL A 98 3.14 -11.55 11.93
C VAL A 98 2.88 -12.63 10.89
N LEU A 99 3.60 -12.61 9.75
CA LEU A 99 3.44 -13.60 8.67
C LEU A 99 3.90 -15.01 9.07
N ALA A 100 4.76 -15.15 10.07
CA ALA A 100 5.18 -16.46 10.60
C ALA A 100 4.14 -17.08 11.53
N GLU A 101 3.42 -16.24 12.30
CA GLU A 101 2.41 -16.64 13.27
C GLU A 101 1.00 -16.75 12.65
N LEU A 102 0.77 -16.10 11.51
CA LEU A 102 -0.54 -16.10 10.84
C LEU A 102 -0.83 -17.44 10.20
N HIS A 103 -1.82 -18.17 10.71
CA HIS A 103 -2.24 -19.49 10.22
C HIS A 103 -3.37 -19.42 9.18
N LEU A 104 -3.99 -18.26 8.99
CA LEU A 104 -5.00 -18.04 7.96
C LEU A 104 -4.37 -17.90 6.57
N PRO A 105 -5.09 -18.23 5.49
CA PRO A 105 -4.73 -17.81 4.14
C PRO A 105 -4.52 -16.30 4.07
N TYR A 106 -3.48 -15.88 3.33
CA TYR A 106 -3.23 -14.46 3.11
C TYR A 106 -2.68 -14.20 1.71
N CYS A 107 -2.86 -12.98 1.23
CA CYS A 107 -2.39 -12.52 -0.08
C CYS A 107 -2.04 -11.04 -0.06
N VAL A 108 -1.50 -10.56 -1.17
CA VAL A 108 -1.24 -9.13 -1.42
C VAL A 108 -2.28 -8.57 -2.36
N ALA A 109 -2.76 -7.34 -2.10
CA ALA A 109 -3.58 -6.57 -3.02
C ALA A 109 -3.08 -5.11 -3.08
N SER A 110 -2.30 -4.77 -4.11
CA SER A 110 -1.59 -3.50 -4.24
C SER A 110 -2.05 -2.66 -5.42
N SER A 111 -2.01 -1.33 -5.27
CA SER A 111 -2.18 -0.38 -6.38
C SER A 111 -0.98 -0.32 -7.32
N SER A 112 0.18 -0.77 -6.88
CA SER A 112 1.40 -0.87 -7.68
C SER A 112 1.29 -1.95 -8.76
N ASP A 113 2.12 -1.86 -9.80
CA ASP A 113 2.22 -2.91 -10.81
C ASP A 113 2.87 -4.18 -10.25
N LEU A 114 2.62 -5.32 -10.92
CA LEU A 114 3.04 -6.63 -10.46
C LEU A 114 4.57 -6.77 -10.34
N GLU A 115 5.31 -6.16 -11.26
CA GLU A 115 6.77 -6.24 -11.27
C GLU A 115 7.37 -5.46 -10.09
N ARG A 116 6.80 -4.30 -9.76
CA ARG A 116 7.19 -3.53 -8.56
C ARG A 116 6.90 -4.32 -7.29
N VAL A 117 5.70 -4.91 -7.15
CA VAL A 117 5.34 -5.73 -5.98
C VAL A 117 6.31 -6.89 -5.81
N LYS A 118 6.57 -7.68 -6.87
CA LYS A 118 7.52 -8.78 -6.84
C LYS A 118 8.90 -8.32 -6.42
N TYR A 119 9.41 -7.26 -7.05
CA TYR A 119 10.72 -6.71 -6.76
C TYR A 119 10.86 -6.25 -5.31
N SER A 120 9.85 -5.56 -4.78
CA SER A 120 9.83 -5.10 -3.39
C SER A 120 9.84 -6.27 -2.40
N LEU A 121 9.04 -7.31 -2.66
CA LEU A 121 9.00 -8.52 -1.82
C LEU A 121 10.29 -9.35 -1.91
N GLU A 122 10.93 -9.40 -3.06
CA GLU A 122 12.24 -10.06 -3.24
C GLU A 122 13.33 -9.35 -2.45
N LEU A 123 13.45 -8.02 -2.57
CA LEU A 123 14.43 -7.21 -1.84
C LEU A 123 14.29 -7.33 -0.32
N THR A 124 13.06 -7.49 0.16
CA THR A 124 12.77 -7.55 1.60
C THR A 124 12.69 -8.99 2.16
N GLY A 125 12.92 -10.01 1.30
CA GLY A 125 12.89 -11.41 1.71
C GLY A 125 11.49 -11.97 1.99
N LEU A 126 10.43 -11.25 1.58
CA LEU A 126 9.04 -11.64 1.82
C LEU A 126 8.43 -12.45 0.67
N ALA A 127 9.06 -12.51 -0.50
CA ALA A 127 8.49 -13.12 -1.72
C ALA A 127 8.02 -14.57 -1.52
N SER A 128 8.81 -15.40 -0.81
CA SER A 128 8.48 -16.81 -0.55
C SER A 128 7.23 -17.00 0.30
N ARG A 129 6.86 -16.00 1.11
CA ARG A 129 5.67 -16.06 1.96
C ARG A 129 4.37 -15.98 1.15
N PHE A 130 4.39 -15.22 0.05
CA PHE A 130 3.19 -14.97 -0.76
C PHE A 130 3.10 -15.88 -2.00
N GLY A 131 4.23 -16.25 -2.60
CA GLY A 131 4.25 -17.04 -3.84
C GLY A 131 3.42 -16.36 -4.95
N PRO A 132 2.47 -17.06 -5.60
CA PRO A 132 1.66 -16.49 -6.68
C PRO A 132 0.46 -15.64 -6.19
N ARG A 133 0.27 -15.47 -4.89
CA ARG A 133 -0.89 -14.79 -4.30
C ARG A 133 -0.68 -13.28 -4.26
N LEU A 134 -0.37 -12.70 -5.42
CA LEU A 134 -0.13 -11.27 -5.64
C LEU A 134 -1.17 -10.74 -6.61
N TYR A 135 -1.99 -9.80 -6.16
CA TYR A 135 -3.04 -9.17 -6.95
C TYR A 135 -2.77 -7.67 -7.04
N THR A 136 -2.95 -7.10 -8.23
CA THR A 136 -2.61 -5.71 -8.50
C THR A 136 -3.70 -4.99 -9.26
N ALA A 137 -3.71 -3.66 -9.20
CA ALA A 137 -4.69 -2.84 -9.90
C ALA A 137 -4.73 -3.11 -11.41
N GLN A 138 -3.65 -3.63 -12.02
CA GLN A 138 -3.62 -4.03 -13.42
C GLN A 138 -4.54 -5.22 -13.77
N MET A 139 -5.04 -5.95 -12.76
CA MET A 139 -5.87 -7.14 -12.92
C MET A 139 -7.38 -6.84 -12.85
N VAL A 140 -7.75 -5.58 -12.64
CA VAL A 140 -9.13 -5.14 -12.46
C VAL A 140 -9.41 -3.89 -13.30
N GLU A 141 -10.68 -3.59 -13.51
CA GLU A 141 -11.10 -2.41 -14.27
C GLU A 141 -10.88 -1.11 -13.47
N HIS A 142 -11.24 -1.14 -12.18
CA HIS A 142 -11.11 0.02 -11.30
C HIS A 142 -10.23 -0.33 -10.10
N GLY A 143 -9.12 0.41 -9.94
CA GLY A 143 -8.27 0.34 -8.74
C GLY A 143 -8.88 1.04 -7.53
N LYS A 144 -8.20 0.96 -6.37
CA LYS A 144 -8.59 1.69 -5.15
C LYS A 144 -8.83 3.18 -5.48
N PRO A 145 -9.92 3.80 -5.02
CA PRO A 145 -10.81 3.39 -3.93
C PRO A 145 -12.01 2.51 -4.35
N ALA A 146 -12.10 2.03 -5.60
CA ALA A 146 -13.11 1.07 -5.99
C ALA A 146 -12.86 -0.30 -5.31
N PRO A 147 -13.92 -1.09 -5.03
CA PRO A 147 -13.80 -2.36 -4.32
C PRO A 147 -13.19 -3.49 -5.14
N ASP A 148 -13.04 -3.30 -6.45
CA ASP A 148 -12.78 -4.34 -7.45
C ASP A 148 -11.55 -5.17 -7.11
N LEU A 149 -10.44 -4.52 -6.70
CA LEU A 149 -9.19 -5.21 -6.40
C LEU A 149 -9.33 -6.15 -5.20
N PHE A 150 -9.99 -5.72 -4.14
CA PHE A 150 -10.18 -6.54 -2.95
C PHE A 150 -11.18 -7.66 -3.20
N LEU A 151 -12.29 -7.39 -3.92
CA LEU A 151 -13.24 -8.42 -4.34
C LEU A 151 -12.59 -9.46 -5.26
N PHE A 152 -11.75 -9.02 -6.19
CA PHE A 152 -10.98 -9.91 -7.06
C PHE A 152 -10.05 -10.80 -6.24
N ALA A 153 -9.27 -10.22 -5.31
CA ALA A 153 -8.36 -10.97 -4.45
C ALA A 153 -9.10 -12.00 -3.59
N ALA A 154 -10.21 -11.62 -2.94
CA ALA A 154 -11.02 -12.52 -2.15
C ALA A 154 -11.60 -13.67 -3.01
N GLY A 155 -12.11 -13.36 -4.21
CA GLY A 155 -12.60 -14.35 -5.16
C GLY A 155 -11.51 -15.34 -5.60
N ARG A 156 -10.29 -14.86 -5.89
CA ARG A 156 -9.13 -15.69 -6.23
C ARG A 156 -8.69 -16.59 -5.07
N MET A 157 -8.85 -16.10 -3.84
CA MET A 157 -8.57 -16.84 -2.62
C MET A 157 -9.76 -17.69 -2.13
N ARG A 158 -10.91 -17.62 -2.81
CA ARG A 158 -12.16 -18.33 -2.46
C ARG A 158 -12.68 -18.01 -1.06
N ALA A 159 -12.55 -16.76 -0.64
CA ALA A 159 -12.99 -16.26 0.66
C ALA A 159 -14.25 -15.38 0.54
N ASP A 160 -15.09 -15.38 1.58
CA ASP A 160 -16.22 -14.45 1.71
C ASP A 160 -15.65 -13.05 2.07
N PRO A 161 -15.99 -11.98 1.32
CA PRO A 161 -15.59 -10.62 1.68
C PRO A 161 -15.94 -10.24 3.12
N ARG A 162 -17.09 -10.67 3.64
CA ARG A 162 -17.53 -10.37 5.01
C ARG A 162 -16.67 -11.05 6.08
N ARG A 163 -15.88 -12.05 5.72
CA ARG A 163 -14.94 -12.79 6.57
C ARG A 163 -13.49 -12.55 6.16
N THR A 164 -13.27 -11.40 5.49
CA THR A 164 -11.95 -10.97 5.04
C THR A 164 -11.50 -9.75 5.80
N LEU A 165 -10.28 -9.79 6.33
CA LEU A 165 -9.60 -8.68 6.96
C LEU A 165 -8.60 -8.07 5.97
N VAL A 166 -8.65 -6.75 5.80
CA VAL A 166 -7.68 -5.98 5.01
C VAL A 166 -6.77 -5.21 5.95
N ILE A 167 -5.47 -5.20 5.69
CA ILE A 167 -4.49 -4.35 6.36
C ILE A 167 -4.03 -3.30 5.35
N GLU A 168 -4.23 -2.04 5.68
CA GLU A 168 -4.08 -0.91 4.77
C GLU A 168 -3.52 0.33 5.47
N ASP A 169 -2.74 1.12 4.75
CA ASP A 169 -2.18 2.38 5.27
C ASP A 169 -2.73 3.62 4.55
N SER A 170 -3.52 3.47 3.49
CA SER A 170 -4.02 4.58 2.68
C SER A 170 -5.53 4.82 2.83
N VAL A 171 -5.96 6.07 2.72
CA VAL A 171 -7.39 6.43 2.69
C VAL A 171 -8.12 5.73 1.55
N SER A 172 -7.52 5.68 0.35
CA SER A 172 -8.12 5.05 -0.81
C SER A 172 -8.30 3.54 -0.63
N GLY A 173 -7.35 2.87 0.02
CA GLY A 173 -7.44 1.45 0.30
C GLY A 173 -8.46 1.12 1.40
N VAL A 174 -8.51 1.92 2.47
CA VAL A 174 -9.55 1.78 3.51
C VAL A 174 -10.94 1.92 2.89
N MET A 175 -11.16 2.95 2.05
CA MET A 175 -12.45 3.13 1.34
C MET A 175 -12.78 1.95 0.45
N ALA A 176 -11.80 1.42 -0.30
CA ALA A 176 -11.99 0.26 -1.17
C ALA A 176 -12.39 -0.99 -0.37
N ALA A 177 -11.74 -1.26 0.77
CA ALA A 177 -12.06 -2.39 1.63
C ALA A 177 -13.47 -2.27 2.22
N LYS A 178 -13.86 -1.08 2.68
CA LYS A 178 -15.23 -0.83 3.18
C LYS A 178 -16.26 -0.97 2.07
N ALA A 179 -15.99 -0.47 0.87
CA ALA A 179 -16.86 -0.63 -0.29
C ALA A 179 -17.00 -2.12 -0.70
N ALA A 180 -15.96 -2.94 -0.48
CA ALA A 180 -15.99 -4.38 -0.68
C ALA A 180 -16.74 -5.15 0.43
N GLY A 181 -17.22 -4.48 1.48
CA GLY A 181 -17.87 -5.10 2.63
C GLY A 181 -16.93 -5.86 3.56
N MET A 182 -15.65 -5.53 3.54
CA MET A 182 -14.60 -6.17 4.33
C MET A 182 -14.33 -5.42 5.63
N LYS A 183 -13.77 -6.15 6.62
CA LYS A 183 -13.15 -5.54 7.79
C LYS A 183 -11.79 -4.95 7.37
N VAL A 184 -11.45 -3.76 7.88
CA VAL A 184 -10.18 -3.13 7.55
C VAL A 184 -9.51 -2.53 8.77
N TRP A 185 -8.24 -2.87 8.96
CA TRP A 185 -7.38 -2.27 9.96
C TRP A 185 -6.41 -1.30 9.29
N GLY A 186 -6.42 -0.06 9.76
CA GLY A 186 -5.51 0.98 9.32
C GLY A 186 -4.16 0.87 10.02
N PHE A 187 -3.09 0.74 9.24
CA PHE A 187 -1.72 0.69 9.75
C PHE A 187 -1.06 2.05 9.57
N VAL A 188 -0.55 2.64 10.66
CA VAL A 188 0.13 3.94 10.66
C VAL A 188 1.59 3.86 11.13
N GLY A 189 2.19 2.67 11.06
CA GLY A 189 3.58 2.44 11.48
C GLY A 189 4.62 2.62 10.38
N GLY A 190 4.23 2.92 9.13
CA GLY A 190 5.15 3.24 8.04
C GLY A 190 5.88 4.55 8.28
N SER A 191 7.11 4.69 7.72
CA SER A 191 7.97 5.88 7.91
C SER A 191 7.31 7.18 7.46
N HIS A 192 6.46 7.13 6.43
CA HIS A 192 5.70 8.27 5.91
C HIS A 192 4.76 8.90 6.94
N TYR A 193 4.30 8.14 7.94
CA TYR A 193 3.47 8.66 9.03
C TYR A 193 4.24 9.35 10.16
N ARG A 194 5.58 9.35 10.11
CA ARG A 194 6.39 10.16 11.05
C ARG A 194 6.23 11.67 10.79
N LEU A 195 5.84 12.05 9.59
CA LEU A 195 5.71 13.44 9.15
C LEU A 195 4.27 13.97 9.26
N ALA A 196 3.26 13.09 9.39
CA ALA A 196 1.87 13.45 9.53
C ALA A 196 1.09 12.32 10.19
N ASP A 197 0.25 12.61 11.19
CA ASP A 197 -0.63 11.61 11.81
C ASP A 197 -1.76 11.21 10.84
N GLY A 198 -1.66 10.01 10.28
CA GLY A 198 -2.68 9.43 9.40
C GLY A 198 -3.87 8.80 10.13
N SER A 199 -3.78 8.63 11.45
CA SER A 199 -4.78 7.89 12.24
C SER A 199 -6.18 8.44 12.07
N ALA A 200 -6.33 9.76 12.17
CA ALA A 200 -7.62 10.44 12.02
C ALA A 200 -8.19 10.27 10.61
N LEU A 201 -7.35 10.33 9.57
CA LEU A 201 -7.77 10.19 8.18
C LEU A 201 -8.24 8.77 7.88
N LEU A 202 -7.50 7.74 8.32
CA LEU A 202 -7.88 6.34 8.13
C LEU A 202 -9.15 5.99 8.92
N LYS A 203 -9.29 6.54 10.13
CA LYS A 203 -10.51 6.37 10.92
C LYS A 203 -11.71 7.02 10.25
N GLN A 204 -11.57 8.23 9.73
CA GLN A 204 -12.61 8.93 8.97
C GLN A 204 -12.98 8.18 7.68
N ALA A 205 -12.01 7.53 7.03
CA ALA A 205 -12.24 6.68 5.85
C ALA A 205 -13.01 5.39 6.18
N GLY A 206 -13.15 5.03 7.47
CA GLY A 206 -13.92 3.89 7.94
C GLY A 206 -13.09 2.71 8.45
N ALA A 207 -11.80 2.89 8.76
CA ALA A 207 -11.01 1.82 9.38
C ALA A 207 -11.63 1.37 10.70
N ASP A 208 -11.82 0.07 10.84
CA ASP A 208 -12.44 -0.55 12.02
C ASP A 208 -11.49 -0.53 13.23
N ARG A 209 -10.17 -0.49 12.95
CA ARG A 209 -9.10 -0.39 13.94
C ARG A 209 -7.93 0.37 13.35
N ILE A 210 -7.18 1.09 14.20
CA ILE A 210 -5.89 1.72 13.84
C ILE A 210 -4.80 1.13 14.74
N PHE A 211 -3.63 0.83 14.16
CA PHE A 211 -2.46 0.38 14.92
C PHE A 211 -1.16 0.89 14.28
N ALA A 212 -0.12 1.05 15.10
CA ALA A 212 1.13 1.69 14.69
C ALA A 212 2.34 0.75 14.70
N ALA A 213 2.23 -0.43 15.31
CA ALA A 213 3.32 -1.41 15.32
C ALA A 213 2.79 -2.80 14.99
N MET A 214 3.54 -3.57 14.19
CA MET A 214 3.13 -4.96 13.86
C MET A 214 3.10 -5.87 15.09
N THR A 215 3.78 -5.52 16.17
CA THR A 215 3.64 -6.19 17.47
C THR A 215 2.24 -6.09 18.06
N ASP A 216 1.48 -5.07 17.65
CA ASP A 216 0.11 -4.85 18.11
C ASP A 216 -0.93 -5.57 17.25
N PHE A 217 -0.48 -6.26 16.17
CA PHE A 217 -1.38 -6.96 15.25
C PHE A 217 -2.33 -7.92 15.98
N TRP A 218 -1.82 -8.64 16.97
CA TRP A 218 -2.57 -9.65 17.72
C TRP A 218 -3.31 -9.10 18.96
N ASN A 219 -3.07 -7.85 19.35
CA ASN A 219 -3.73 -7.27 20.51
C ASN A 219 -5.19 -6.96 20.17
N GLU A 220 -6.12 -7.45 20.96
CA GLU A 220 -7.51 -7.01 20.90
C GLU A 220 -7.57 -5.53 21.30
N GLY A 221 -8.13 -4.66 20.41
CA GLY A 221 -8.33 -3.24 20.67
C GLY A 221 -9.56 -2.98 21.53
#